data_688c36afa9389a5793fb68c459172866
#
_entry.id   688c36afa9389a5793fb68c459172866
#
_cell.length_a   1.000
_cell.length_b   1.000
_cell.length_c   1.000
_cell.angle_alpha   90.00
_cell.angle_beta   90.00
_cell.angle_gamma   90.00
#
_symmetry.space_group_name_H-M   'P 1'
#
loop_
_entity.id
_entity.type
_entity.pdbx_description
1 polymer ?
#
loop_
_entity_poly.entity_id
_entity_poly.type
_entity_poly.pdbx_seq_one_letter_code
_entity_poly.pdbx_strand_id
1 'polypeptide(L)'
;MPRIQQLPLDTTITGGDKLVGTDIGDNNASKSYQIETIASFFAQTGGADPLRSGLQYNYAGKYVNNALASGEFRYQVDSSAPSAFGWAHITGIAVSRYNRNLVDINPVIGLFTNQLIKITDIDTSSNTSYAIYEVSAKTDLTNAYLLSLTHRGSA
;
A
#
# COMPACT_ATOMS: atom_id res chain seq x y z
N MET A 1 34.87 -26.73 -11.43
CA MET A 1 33.73 -26.11 -10.76
C MET A 1 32.48 -26.44 -11.54
N PRO A 2 31.41 -26.97 -10.91
CA PRO A 2 30.15 -27.17 -11.58
C PRO A 2 29.60 -25.84 -12.07
N ARG A 3 28.99 -25.83 -13.28
CA ARG A 3 28.30 -24.64 -13.78
C ARG A 3 26.97 -24.52 -13.04
N ILE A 4 26.44 -23.31 -12.85
CA ILE A 4 25.14 -23.05 -12.18
C ILE A 4 24.01 -23.91 -12.78
N GLN A 5 24.04 -24.14 -14.10
CA GLN A 5 23.09 -24.99 -14.82
C GLN A 5 23.15 -26.50 -14.45
N GLN A 6 24.17 -26.92 -13.70
CA GLN A 6 24.36 -28.32 -13.27
C GLN A 6 23.95 -28.53 -11.82
N LEU A 7 23.49 -27.48 -11.12
CA LEU A 7 22.99 -27.61 -9.77
C LEU A 7 21.56 -28.16 -9.81
N PRO A 8 21.21 -29.09 -8.90
CA PRO A 8 19.84 -29.57 -8.80
C PRO A 8 18.92 -28.39 -8.44
N LEU A 9 17.72 -28.41 -9.03
CA LEU A 9 16.68 -27.45 -8.70
C LEU A 9 16.15 -27.78 -7.30
N ASP A 10 16.25 -26.82 -6.37
CA ASP A 10 15.56 -26.89 -5.10
C ASP A 10 14.14 -26.33 -5.29
N THR A 11 13.13 -27.13 -4.98
CA THR A 11 11.71 -26.76 -5.08
C THR A 11 11.12 -26.30 -3.74
N THR A 12 11.90 -26.37 -2.65
CA THR A 12 11.46 -26.01 -1.30
C THR A 12 12.34 -24.89 -0.75
N ILE A 13 11.90 -23.64 -0.93
CA ILE A 13 12.63 -22.49 -0.41
C ILE A 13 12.22 -22.24 1.05
N THR A 14 13.21 -22.14 1.93
CA THR A 14 13.04 -21.84 3.36
C THR A 14 13.70 -20.51 3.72
N GLY A 15 13.34 -19.94 4.89
CA GLY A 15 13.92 -18.69 5.37
C GLY A 15 15.44 -18.75 5.58
N GLY A 16 15.98 -19.94 5.87
CA GLY A 16 17.41 -20.18 6.08
C GLY A 16 18.24 -20.30 4.79
N ASP A 17 17.61 -20.44 3.64
CA ASP A 17 18.29 -20.52 2.35
C ASP A 17 18.99 -19.21 2.01
N LYS A 18 20.04 -19.29 1.19
CA LYS A 18 20.90 -18.13 0.92
C LYS A 18 20.95 -17.81 -0.56
N LEU A 19 20.87 -16.53 -0.85
CA LEU A 19 21.20 -15.95 -2.16
C LEU A 19 22.59 -15.31 -2.09
N VAL A 20 23.33 -15.38 -3.20
CA VAL A 20 24.62 -14.67 -3.34
C VAL A 20 24.37 -13.41 -4.15
N GLY A 21 24.85 -12.29 -3.65
CA GLY A 21 24.76 -10.99 -4.30
C GLY A 21 25.99 -10.14 -4.03
N THR A 22 26.00 -8.92 -4.54
CA THR A 22 27.06 -7.91 -4.29
C THR A 22 26.54 -6.86 -3.31
N ASP A 23 27.39 -6.42 -2.40
CA ASP A 23 27.12 -5.33 -1.47
C ASP A 23 27.80 -4.06 -1.96
N ILE A 24 26.99 -3.09 -2.42
CA ILE A 24 27.48 -1.79 -2.92
C ILE A 24 28.13 -0.99 -1.78
N GLY A 25 27.61 -1.13 -0.56
CA GLY A 25 28.14 -0.44 0.62
C GLY A 25 29.50 -0.98 1.09
N ASP A 26 29.89 -2.18 0.64
CA ASP A 26 31.18 -2.82 0.95
C ASP A 26 31.97 -3.11 -0.33
N ASN A 27 32.20 -2.07 -1.11
CA ASN A 27 33.08 -2.07 -2.27
C ASN A 27 32.78 -3.18 -3.30
N ASN A 28 31.48 -3.51 -3.48
CA ASN A 28 30.98 -4.59 -4.33
C ASN A 28 31.45 -6.00 -3.91
N ALA A 29 31.77 -6.19 -2.63
CA ALA A 29 32.10 -7.52 -2.11
C ALA A 29 30.94 -8.51 -2.33
N SER A 30 31.29 -9.75 -2.70
CA SER A 30 30.30 -10.83 -2.79
C SER A 30 29.88 -11.29 -1.40
N LYS A 31 28.59 -11.26 -1.13
CA LYS A 31 27.99 -11.70 0.16
C LYS A 31 26.85 -12.65 -0.05
N SER A 32 26.57 -13.45 0.97
CA SER A 32 25.37 -14.27 1.02
C SER A 32 24.30 -13.63 1.91
N TYR A 33 23.07 -13.61 1.43
CA TYR A 33 21.90 -13.07 2.13
C TYR A 33 20.90 -14.19 2.39
N GLN A 34 20.41 -14.30 3.61
CA GLN A 34 19.33 -15.24 3.92
C GLN A 34 18.01 -14.75 3.33
N ILE A 35 17.19 -15.67 2.86
CA ILE A 35 15.86 -15.35 2.27
C ILE A 35 15.00 -14.59 3.28
N GLU A 36 15.01 -15.00 4.56
CA GLU A 36 14.28 -14.30 5.62
C GLU A 36 14.73 -12.85 5.84
N THR A 37 16.03 -12.58 5.70
CA THR A 37 16.57 -11.21 5.80
C THR A 37 16.10 -10.34 4.63
N ILE A 38 16.09 -10.90 3.43
CA ILE A 38 15.57 -10.23 2.23
C ILE A 38 14.07 -9.97 2.37
N ALA A 39 13.30 -10.95 2.83
CA ALA A 39 11.87 -10.81 3.09
C ALA A 39 11.58 -9.74 4.14
N SER A 40 12.38 -9.70 5.23
CA SER A 40 12.28 -8.67 6.27
C SER A 40 12.60 -7.28 5.74
N PHE A 41 13.60 -7.14 4.88
CA PHE A 41 13.92 -5.87 4.21
C PHE A 41 12.74 -5.39 3.37
N PHE A 42 12.13 -6.24 2.56
CA PHE A 42 10.94 -5.89 1.78
C PHE A 42 9.75 -5.54 2.68
N ALA A 43 9.54 -6.26 3.78
CA ALA A 43 8.49 -5.94 4.73
C ALA A 43 8.69 -4.56 5.40
N GLN A 44 9.93 -4.21 5.75
CA GLN A 44 10.27 -2.91 6.36
C GLN A 44 10.17 -1.76 5.36
N THR A 45 10.50 -2.00 4.10
CA THR A 45 10.42 -0.98 3.03
C THR A 45 9.02 -0.86 2.43
N GLY A 46 8.02 -1.55 2.97
CA GLY A 46 6.62 -1.49 2.53
C GLY A 46 6.32 -2.33 1.29
N GLY A 47 7.23 -3.22 0.90
CA GLY A 47 7.15 -3.94 -0.39
C GLY A 47 6.63 -5.36 -0.34
N ALA A 48 6.45 -6.03 0.80
CA ALA A 48 6.06 -7.44 0.79
C ALA A 48 5.49 -8.00 2.09
N ASP A 49 4.48 -7.38 2.65
CA ASP A 49 3.51 -8.15 3.42
C ASP A 49 2.36 -8.50 2.47
N PRO A 50 2.22 -9.74 1.98
CA PRO A 50 1.12 -10.12 1.09
C PRO A 50 -0.25 -10.00 1.78
N LEU A 51 -0.30 -9.91 3.11
CA LEU A 51 -1.49 -9.60 3.89
C LEU A 51 -1.68 -8.10 4.11
N ARG A 52 -0.63 -7.29 3.89
CA ARG A 52 -0.61 -5.84 4.07
C ARG A 52 -0.04 -5.10 2.85
N SER A 53 -0.06 -5.72 1.69
CA SER A 53 0.41 -5.15 0.42
C SER A 53 -0.54 -4.08 -0.10
N GLY A 54 -0.69 -3.01 0.67
CA GLY A 54 -1.50 -1.85 0.30
C GLY A 54 -0.82 -0.57 0.74
N LEU A 55 -1.25 0.54 0.17
CA LEU A 55 -0.85 1.84 0.63
C LEU A 55 -1.45 2.08 2.03
N GLN A 56 -0.61 2.29 3.03
CA GLN A 56 -1.05 2.51 4.40
C GLN A 56 -1.13 4.00 4.71
N TYR A 57 -2.22 4.41 5.34
CA TYR A 57 -2.49 5.79 5.74
C TYR A 57 -3.16 5.83 7.10
N ASN A 58 -3.00 6.95 7.80
CA ASN A 58 -3.74 7.25 9.02
C ASN A 58 -5.04 7.98 8.66
N TYR A 59 -6.16 7.52 9.18
CA TYR A 59 -7.43 8.19 9.00
C TYR A 59 -7.47 9.50 9.80
N ALA A 60 -7.75 10.60 9.11
CA ALA A 60 -7.76 11.95 9.70
C ALA A 60 -9.14 12.64 9.61
N GLY A 61 -10.22 11.87 9.47
CA GLY A 61 -11.58 12.38 9.48
C GLY A 61 -12.19 12.66 8.09
N LYS A 62 -13.22 13.50 8.04
CA LYS A 62 -13.88 13.92 6.80
C LYS A 62 -13.01 14.95 6.05
N TYR A 63 -13.02 14.87 4.73
CA TYR A 63 -12.36 15.86 3.89
C TYR A 63 -13.22 17.12 3.78
N VAL A 64 -12.65 18.25 4.16
CA VAL A 64 -13.29 19.58 4.16
C VAL A 64 -12.40 20.62 3.47
N ASN A 65 -11.78 20.25 2.38
CA ASN A 65 -10.96 21.15 1.54
C ASN A 65 -9.71 21.73 2.24
N ASN A 66 -9.17 21.01 3.20
CA ASN A 66 -7.98 21.39 3.95
C ASN A 66 -6.76 20.52 3.59
N ALA A 67 -5.58 21.03 3.90
CA ALA A 67 -4.33 20.30 3.68
C ALA A 67 -4.30 19.00 4.49
N LEU A 68 -3.76 17.94 3.86
CA LEU A 68 -3.44 16.69 4.55
C LEU A 68 -1.97 16.71 5.00
N ALA A 69 -1.72 16.19 6.19
CA ALA A 69 -0.36 15.88 6.60
C ALA A 69 0.15 14.62 5.88
N SER A 70 1.47 14.44 5.83
CA SER A 70 2.06 13.23 5.25
C SER A 70 1.55 11.99 5.99
N GLY A 71 1.18 10.97 5.23
CA GLY A 71 0.65 9.73 5.78
C GLY A 71 -0.83 9.76 6.17
N GLU A 72 -1.54 10.84 5.92
CA GLU A 72 -2.97 10.96 6.20
C GLU A 72 -3.85 10.68 4.99
N PHE A 73 -5.07 10.22 5.27
CA PHE A 73 -6.17 10.23 4.33
C PHE A 73 -7.46 10.70 5.01
N ARG A 74 -8.41 11.18 4.19
CA ARG A 74 -9.73 11.63 4.65
C ARG A 74 -10.80 11.18 3.68
N TYR A 75 -11.98 10.81 4.19
CA TYR A 75 -13.12 10.49 3.36
C TYR A 75 -13.89 11.73 2.95
N GLN A 76 -14.24 11.81 1.66
CA GLN A 76 -15.31 12.66 1.17
C GLN A 76 -16.60 11.85 1.21
N VAL A 77 -17.64 12.39 1.83
CA VAL A 77 -18.94 11.74 1.95
C VAL A 77 -19.99 12.56 1.23
N ASP A 78 -21.07 11.92 0.79
CA ASP A 78 -22.19 12.63 0.18
C ASP A 78 -22.86 13.56 1.22
N SER A 79 -23.59 14.57 0.73
CA SER A 79 -24.24 15.58 1.57
C SER A 79 -25.41 15.01 2.40
N SER A 80 -25.92 13.85 2.02
CA SER A 80 -27.03 13.15 2.70
C SER A 80 -26.53 12.19 3.78
N ALA A 81 -25.19 12.00 3.90
CA ALA A 81 -24.61 11.06 4.83
C ALA A 81 -24.93 11.44 6.30
N PRO A 82 -25.40 10.50 7.12
CA PRO A 82 -25.59 10.73 8.55
C PRO A 82 -24.25 11.04 9.24
N SER A 83 -24.30 11.50 10.48
CA SER A 83 -23.09 11.77 11.27
C SER A 83 -22.20 10.52 11.43
N ALA A 84 -22.83 9.35 11.61
CA ALA A 84 -22.18 8.04 11.53
C ALA A 84 -22.51 7.43 10.15
N PHE A 85 -21.61 7.56 9.20
CA PHE A 85 -21.82 7.08 7.83
C PHE A 85 -21.12 5.74 7.61
N GLY A 86 -21.77 4.87 6.84
CA GLY A 86 -21.18 3.61 6.38
C GLY A 86 -20.41 3.77 5.07
N TRP A 87 -19.77 2.70 4.64
CA TRP A 87 -18.95 2.65 3.42
C TRP A 87 -19.68 3.16 2.16
N ALA A 88 -20.99 2.90 2.05
CA ALA A 88 -21.79 3.29 0.87
C ALA A 88 -21.91 4.82 0.68
N HIS A 89 -21.72 5.61 1.72
CA HIS A 89 -21.80 7.07 1.66
C HIS A 89 -20.48 7.75 1.27
N ILE A 90 -19.41 6.98 1.13
CA ILE A 90 -18.10 7.52 0.75
C ILE A 90 -18.07 7.70 -0.76
N THR A 91 -17.93 8.94 -1.20
CA THR A 91 -17.91 9.34 -2.61
C THR A 91 -16.50 9.72 -3.09
N GLY A 92 -15.57 9.83 -2.16
CA GLY A 92 -14.18 10.12 -2.49
C GLY A 92 -13.24 9.88 -1.32
N ILE A 93 -11.97 9.88 -1.64
CA ILE A 93 -10.88 9.79 -0.67
C ILE A 93 -9.81 10.79 -1.04
N ALA A 94 -9.49 11.69 -0.11
CA ALA A 94 -8.31 12.53 -0.22
C ALA A 94 -7.13 11.82 0.46
N VAL A 95 -6.06 11.59 -0.27
CA VAL A 95 -4.85 10.90 0.21
C VAL A 95 -3.64 11.82 0.10
N SER A 96 -2.79 11.84 1.12
CA SER A 96 -1.51 12.53 1.05
C SER A 96 -0.65 11.93 -0.06
N ARG A 97 0.19 12.75 -0.69
CA ARG A 97 1.22 12.33 -1.63
C ARG A 97 2.18 11.28 -1.04
N TYR A 98 2.41 11.37 0.26
CA TYR A 98 3.25 10.42 0.99
C TYR A 98 2.38 9.50 1.83
N ASN A 99 2.60 8.19 1.76
CA ASN A 99 1.92 7.21 2.60
C ASN A 99 2.43 7.28 4.06
N ARG A 100 1.90 6.44 4.95
CA ARG A 100 2.30 6.36 6.36
C ARG A 100 3.81 6.12 6.55
N ASN A 101 4.46 5.44 5.62
CA ASN A 101 5.88 5.15 5.64
C ASN A 101 6.73 6.20 4.89
N LEU A 102 6.15 7.37 4.57
CA LEU A 102 6.76 8.48 3.84
C LEU A 102 7.21 8.13 2.41
N VAL A 103 6.64 7.09 1.83
CA VAL A 103 6.88 6.72 0.42
C VAL A 103 6.02 7.60 -0.49
N ASP A 104 6.63 8.22 -1.49
CA ASP A 104 5.94 9.01 -2.50
C ASP A 104 5.11 8.11 -3.41
N ILE A 105 3.78 8.28 -3.40
CA ILE A 105 2.85 7.49 -4.22
C ILE A 105 2.57 8.10 -5.60
N ASN A 106 3.13 9.26 -5.91
CA ASN A 106 2.91 9.93 -7.19
C ASN A 106 3.12 9.02 -8.41
N PRO A 107 4.14 8.14 -8.44
CA PRO A 107 4.35 7.24 -9.58
C PRO A 107 3.21 6.25 -9.84
N VAL A 108 2.44 5.90 -8.80
CA VAL A 108 1.42 4.84 -8.89
C VAL A 108 -0.01 5.37 -8.82
N ILE A 109 -0.23 6.58 -8.30
CA ILE A 109 -1.59 7.08 -8.05
C ILE A 109 -2.41 7.25 -9.34
N GLY A 110 -1.74 7.57 -10.45
CA GLY A 110 -2.38 7.69 -11.76
C GLY A 110 -2.92 6.36 -12.31
N LEU A 111 -2.40 5.24 -11.83
CA LEU A 111 -2.81 3.91 -12.25
C LEU A 111 -4.17 3.50 -11.65
N PHE A 112 -4.66 4.22 -10.64
CA PHE A 112 -5.91 3.87 -9.97
C PHE A 112 -7.16 4.27 -10.74
N THR A 113 -7.07 5.22 -11.67
CA THR A 113 -8.24 5.66 -12.46
C THR A 113 -8.79 4.50 -13.30
N ASN A 114 -10.09 4.29 -13.23
CA ASN A 114 -10.83 3.16 -13.83
C ASN A 114 -10.44 1.78 -13.26
N GLN A 115 -9.87 1.74 -12.06
CA GLN A 115 -9.53 0.51 -11.36
C GLN A 115 -10.41 0.31 -10.13
N LEU A 116 -10.54 -0.95 -9.71
CA LEU A 116 -11.12 -1.29 -8.42
C LEU A 116 -10.05 -1.19 -7.35
N ILE A 117 -10.37 -0.48 -6.27
CA ILE A 117 -9.54 -0.42 -5.07
C ILE A 117 -10.29 -1.03 -3.90
N LYS A 118 -9.57 -1.71 -3.02
CA LYS A 118 -10.09 -2.19 -1.74
C LYS A 118 -9.55 -1.30 -0.63
N ILE A 119 -10.45 -0.70 0.14
CA ILE A 119 -10.10 0.01 1.37
C ILE A 119 -10.44 -0.91 2.54
N THR A 120 -9.47 -1.18 3.39
CA THR A 120 -9.63 -2.07 4.55
C THR A 120 -9.30 -1.28 5.81
N ASP A 121 -10.19 -1.36 6.79
CA ASP A 121 -9.88 -0.94 8.15
C ASP A 121 -8.99 -2.01 8.78
N ILE A 122 -7.79 -1.60 9.22
CA ILE A 122 -6.81 -2.47 9.87
C ILE A 122 -6.69 -2.19 11.37
N ASP A 123 -7.72 -1.61 11.97
CA ASP A 123 -7.74 -1.45 13.41
C ASP A 123 -7.65 -2.82 14.10
N THR A 124 -6.94 -2.86 15.20
CA THR A 124 -6.49 -4.06 15.92
C THR A 124 -7.61 -4.88 16.59
N SER A 125 -8.83 -4.41 16.56
CA SER A 125 -9.99 -5.18 16.98
C SER A 125 -10.42 -6.14 15.86
N SER A 126 -10.58 -7.37 16.16
CA SER A 126 -10.82 -8.58 15.35
C SER A 126 -11.85 -8.53 14.20
N ASN A 127 -12.37 -7.38 13.81
CA ASN A 127 -13.28 -7.19 12.68
C ASN A 127 -12.60 -6.34 11.60
N THR A 128 -12.05 -7.00 10.60
CA THR A 128 -11.57 -6.34 9.38
C THR A 128 -12.77 -5.98 8.51
N SER A 129 -13.32 -4.79 8.65
CA SER A 129 -14.29 -4.28 7.69
C SER A 129 -13.57 -3.76 6.44
N TYR A 130 -14.16 -3.94 5.30
CA TYR A 130 -13.61 -3.43 4.04
C TYR A 130 -14.69 -2.97 3.09
N ALA A 131 -14.31 -2.15 2.12
CA ALA A 131 -15.14 -1.81 0.98
C ALA A 131 -14.35 -1.82 -0.32
N ILE A 132 -15.06 -2.08 -1.42
CA ILE A 132 -14.54 -2.05 -2.78
C ILE A 132 -15.15 -0.87 -3.49
N TYR A 133 -14.30 -0.07 -4.12
CA TYR A 133 -14.70 1.09 -4.91
C TYR A 133 -14.06 1.04 -6.28
N GLU A 134 -14.77 1.59 -7.25
CA GLU A 134 -14.19 1.97 -8.52
C GLU A 134 -13.74 3.43 -8.44
N VAL A 135 -12.51 3.70 -8.86
CA VAL A 135 -11.97 5.06 -8.95
C VAL A 135 -12.38 5.66 -10.30
N SER A 136 -13.28 6.62 -10.29
CA SER A 136 -13.80 7.25 -11.51
C SER A 136 -12.96 8.43 -11.99
N ALA A 137 -12.30 9.15 -11.08
CA ALA A 137 -11.46 10.29 -11.40
C ALA A 137 -10.38 10.54 -10.36
N LYS A 138 -9.32 11.23 -10.77
CA LYS A 138 -8.26 11.74 -9.89
C LYS A 138 -8.16 13.26 -10.07
N THR A 139 -8.10 13.99 -8.96
CA THR A 139 -7.79 15.43 -8.93
C THR A 139 -6.51 15.65 -8.15
N ASP A 140 -5.56 16.35 -8.77
CA ASP A 140 -4.32 16.72 -8.11
C ASP A 140 -4.56 17.92 -7.18
N LEU A 141 -4.15 17.78 -5.92
CA LEU A 141 -4.13 18.82 -4.91
C LEU A 141 -2.67 19.15 -4.57
N THR A 142 -2.43 20.24 -3.86
CA THR A 142 -1.09 20.52 -3.35
C THR A 142 -0.68 19.47 -2.33
N ASN A 143 0.31 18.64 -2.65
CA ASN A 143 0.82 17.52 -1.83
C ASN A 143 -0.21 16.43 -1.48
N ALA A 144 -1.30 16.32 -2.22
CA ALA A 144 -2.33 15.32 -2.03
C ALA A 144 -3.07 15.01 -3.34
N TYR A 145 -3.91 13.98 -3.30
CA TYR A 145 -4.77 13.58 -4.41
C TYR A 145 -6.18 13.35 -3.89
N LEU A 146 -7.19 13.80 -4.63
CA LEU A 146 -8.57 13.45 -4.40
C LEU A 146 -8.99 12.43 -5.44
N LEU A 147 -9.34 11.22 -5.01
CA LEU A 147 -9.91 10.16 -5.83
C LEU A 147 -11.43 10.18 -5.68
N SER A 148 -12.14 10.31 -6.78
CA SER A 148 -13.60 10.15 -6.82
C SER A 148 -13.93 8.66 -6.85
N LEU A 149 -14.85 8.24 -5.99
CA LEU A 149 -15.15 6.82 -5.75
C LEU A 149 -16.61 6.49 -6.02
N THR A 150 -16.83 5.32 -6.62
CA THR A 150 -18.14 4.69 -6.72
C THR A 150 -18.11 3.39 -5.92
N HIS A 151 -18.96 3.29 -4.89
CA HIS A 151 -19.06 2.08 -4.05
C HIS A 151 -19.54 0.88 -4.87
N ARG A 152 -18.88 -0.26 -4.72
CA ARG A 152 -19.19 -1.52 -5.42
C ARG A 152 -19.56 -2.66 -4.48
N GLY A 153 -19.19 -2.59 -3.21
CA GLY A 153 -19.54 -3.55 -2.18
C GLY A 153 -18.73 -3.37 -0.90
N SER A 154 -19.21 -3.91 0.20
CA SER A 154 -18.56 -3.87 1.52
C SER A 154 -18.93 -5.07 2.37
N ALA A 155 -18.07 -5.41 3.36
CA ALA A 155 -18.32 -6.42 4.39
C ALA A 155 -17.71 -5.98 5.73
#